data_20f001a74e64d86431c8b6417075751d
#
_entry.id   20f001a74e64d86431c8b6417075751d
#
_cell.length_a   1.000
_cell.length_b   1.000
_cell.length_c   1.000
_cell.angle_alpha   90.00
_cell.angle_beta   90.00
_cell.angle_gamma   90.00
#
_symmetry.space_group_name_H-M   'P 1'
#
loop_
_entity.id
_entity.type
_entity.pdbx_description
1 polymer ?
#
loop_
_entity_poly.entity_id
_entity_poly.type
_entity_poly.pdbx_seq_one_letter_code
_entity_poly.pdbx_strand_id
1 'polypeptide(L)'
;MSRVNLKNGRSNQKLRTRRALLDATNQLVSEGHRPTLSGVAKKALVSRATAYRYFPNLDALLLEVLLDRKVATPEQILEKAVGED
;
A
#
# COMPACT_ATOMS: atom_id res chain seq x y z
N MET A 1 9.65 -3.97 -27.98
CA MET A 1 8.50 -3.41 -27.29
C MET A 1 7.82 -4.41 -26.39
N SER A 2 7.37 -5.54 -26.94
CA SER A 2 6.68 -6.52 -26.13
C SER A 2 7.54 -7.10 -25.02
N ARG A 3 8.84 -7.22 -25.23
CA ARG A 3 9.75 -7.74 -24.20
C ARG A 3 9.83 -6.81 -23.00
N VAL A 4 9.88 -5.53 -23.29
CA VAL A 4 9.89 -4.52 -22.24
C VAL A 4 8.58 -4.57 -21.47
N ASN A 5 7.48 -4.72 -22.20
CA ASN A 5 6.17 -4.81 -21.59
C ASN A 5 6.03 -6.02 -20.68
N LEU A 6 6.62 -7.15 -21.07
CA LEU A 6 6.56 -8.36 -20.25
C LEU A 6 7.30 -8.19 -18.95
N LYS A 7 8.49 -7.60 -19.01
CA LYS A 7 9.26 -7.30 -17.81
C LYS A 7 8.52 -6.31 -16.94
N ASN A 8 8.01 -5.27 -17.56
CA ASN A 8 7.23 -4.26 -16.85
C ASN A 8 5.95 -4.85 -16.30
N GLY A 9 5.39 -5.85 -16.97
CA GLY A 9 4.21 -6.52 -16.48
C GLY A 9 4.43 -7.20 -15.14
N ARG A 10 5.57 -7.87 -14.97
CA ARG A 10 5.90 -8.51 -13.69
C ARG A 10 6.11 -7.48 -12.60
N SER A 11 6.88 -6.46 -12.90
CA SER A 11 7.13 -5.38 -11.95
C SER A 11 5.82 -4.68 -11.59
N ASN A 12 4.98 -4.44 -12.58
CA ASN A 12 3.69 -3.79 -12.35
C ASN A 12 2.78 -4.65 -11.49
N GLN A 13 2.83 -5.97 -11.69
CA GLN A 13 2.01 -6.86 -10.89
C GLN A 13 2.43 -6.82 -9.42
N LYS A 14 3.73 -6.81 -9.16
CA LYS A 14 4.23 -6.69 -7.80
C LYS A 14 3.82 -5.36 -7.19
N LEU A 15 3.96 -4.30 -7.94
CA LEU A 15 3.56 -2.98 -7.48
C LEU A 15 2.07 -2.90 -7.22
N ARG A 16 1.27 -3.52 -8.08
CA ARG A 16 -0.19 -3.54 -7.89
C ARG A 16 -0.57 -4.29 -6.63
N THR A 17 0.06 -5.43 -6.41
CA THR A 17 -0.23 -6.21 -5.21
C THR A 17 0.14 -5.44 -3.96
N ARG A 18 1.33 -4.84 -3.97
CA ARG A 18 1.77 -4.03 -2.86
C ARG A 18 0.82 -2.86 -2.62
N ARG A 19 0.45 -2.17 -3.69
CA ARG A 19 -0.47 -1.05 -3.61
C ARG A 19 -1.83 -1.50 -3.08
N ALA A 20 -2.31 -2.65 -3.54
CA ALA A 20 -3.59 -3.18 -3.07
C ALA A 20 -3.56 -3.43 -1.56
N LEU A 21 -2.44 -3.95 -1.05
CA LEU A 21 -2.28 -4.18 0.38
C LEU A 21 -2.26 -2.88 1.16
N LEU A 22 -1.55 -1.88 0.66
CA LEU A 22 -1.51 -0.57 1.32
C LEU A 22 -2.88 0.11 1.30
N ASP A 23 -3.56 0.05 0.15
CA ASP A 23 -4.89 0.65 0.03
C ASP A 23 -5.91 -0.05 0.92
N ALA A 24 -5.84 -1.37 1.00
CA ALA A 24 -6.72 -2.13 1.86
C ALA A 24 -6.51 -1.75 3.33
N THR A 25 -5.27 -1.56 3.74
CA THR A 25 -4.95 -1.14 5.09
C THR A 25 -5.53 0.23 5.37
N ASN A 26 -5.31 1.17 4.46
CA ASN A 26 -5.86 2.52 4.61
C ASN A 26 -7.38 2.50 4.71
N GLN A 27 -8.02 1.67 3.90
CA GLN A 27 -9.47 1.58 3.90
C GLN A 27 -9.99 1.03 5.23
N LEU A 28 -9.36 -0.04 5.74
CA LEU A 28 -9.77 -0.61 7.02
C LEU A 28 -9.62 0.39 8.14
N VAL A 29 -8.50 1.11 8.16
CA VAL A 29 -8.25 2.11 9.19
C VAL A 29 -9.28 3.24 9.09
N SER A 30 -9.57 3.71 7.89
CA SER A 30 -10.52 4.80 7.72
C SER A 30 -11.93 4.40 8.09
N GLU A 31 -12.24 3.10 8.02
CA GLU A 31 -13.54 2.58 8.43
C GLU A 31 -13.61 2.30 9.94
N GLY A 32 -12.53 2.60 10.65
CA GLY A 32 -12.50 2.40 12.09
C GLY A 32 -12.14 0.99 12.52
N HIS A 33 -11.68 0.16 11.60
CA HIS A 33 -11.31 -1.20 11.91
C HIS A 33 -9.84 -1.29 12.27
N ARG A 34 -9.53 -2.20 13.19
CA ARG A 34 -8.15 -2.49 13.52
C ARG A 34 -7.60 -3.44 12.45
N PRO A 35 -6.57 -3.02 11.70
CA PRO A 35 -6.06 -3.87 10.63
C PRO A 35 -5.28 -5.07 11.17
N THR A 36 -5.40 -6.19 10.47
CA THR A 36 -4.57 -7.36 10.67
C THR A 36 -4.09 -7.81 9.31
N LEU A 37 -2.97 -8.54 9.25
CA LEU A 37 -2.49 -9.02 7.96
C LEU A 37 -3.52 -9.89 7.27
N SER A 38 -4.19 -10.77 8.02
CA SER A 38 -5.26 -11.58 7.45
C SER A 38 -6.39 -10.73 6.89
N GLY A 39 -6.82 -9.73 7.65
CA GLY A 39 -7.90 -8.84 7.21
C GLY A 39 -7.50 -8.02 6.00
N VAL A 40 -6.27 -7.52 5.99
CA VAL A 40 -5.75 -6.76 4.86
C VAL A 40 -5.68 -7.63 3.61
N ALA A 41 -5.17 -8.86 3.75
CA ALA A 41 -5.08 -9.78 2.62
C ALA A 41 -6.47 -10.06 2.04
N LYS A 42 -7.43 -10.30 2.91
CA LYS A 42 -8.80 -10.56 2.49
C LYS A 42 -9.38 -9.36 1.76
N LYS A 43 -9.19 -8.18 2.30
CA LYS A 43 -9.68 -6.95 1.69
C LYS A 43 -9.02 -6.70 0.34
N ALA A 44 -7.73 -7.00 0.23
CA ALA A 44 -6.98 -6.81 -1.01
C ALA A 44 -7.19 -7.95 -2.01
N LEU A 45 -7.94 -8.99 -1.61
CA LEU A 45 -8.22 -10.14 -2.47
C LEU A 45 -6.96 -10.91 -2.84
N VAL A 46 -6.06 -11.05 -1.88
CA VAL A 46 -4.86 -11.87 -2.05
C VAL A 46 -4.78 -12.88 -0.91
N SER A 47 -3.97 -13.91 -1.10
CA SER A 47 -3.82 -14.92 -0.07
C SER A 47 -2.99 -14.38 1.09
N ARG A 48 -3.15 -14.98 2.26
CA ARG A 48 -2.34 -14.64 3.42
C ARG A 48 -0.85 -14.83 3.13
N ALA A 49 -0.53 -15.92 2.43
CA ALA A 49 0.86 -16.21 2.07
C ALA A 49 1.43 -15.08 1.23
N THR A 50 0.64 -14.58 0.29
CA THR A 50 1.08 -13.47 -0.55
C THR A 50 1.30 -12.21 0.29
N ALA A 51 0.38 -11.90 1.18
CA ALA A 51 0.53 -10.73 2.03
C ALA A 51 1.78 -10.81 2.90
N TYR A 52 2.03 -11.97 3.51
CA TYR A 52 3.23 -12.16 4.33
C TYR A 52 4.51 -12.09 3.52
N ARG A 53 4.44 -12.38 2.24
CA ARG A 53 5.58 -12.27 1.37
C ARG A 53 6.01 -10.82 1.18
N TYR A 54 5.05 -9.92 1.12
CA TYR A 54 5.32 -8.49 0.96
C TYR A 54 5.60 -7.81 2.30
N PHE A 55 4.89 -8.22 3.34
CA PHE A 55 5.01 -7.62 4.67
C PHE A 55 5.07 -8.74 5.71
N PRO A 56 6.25 -9.00 6.27
CA PRO A 56 6.42 -10.14 7.19
C PRO A 56 5.59 -10.03 8.47
N ASN A 57 5.22 -8.82 8.84
CA ASN A 57 4.37 -8.62 10.01
C ASN A 57 3.56 -7.34 9.83
N LEU A 58 2.61 -7.15 10.73
CA LEU A 58 1.73 -6.00 10.65
C LEU A 58 2.48 -4.68 10.82
N ASP A 59 3.48 -4.66 11.69
CA ASP A 59 4.25 -3.44 11.92
C ASP A 59 4.93 -2.97 10.65
N ALA A 60 5.49 -3.89 9.86
CA ALA A 60 6.12 -3.55 8.60
C ALA A 60 5.10 -2.94 7.63
N LEU A 61 3.90 -3.51 7.61
CA LEU A 61 2.84 -2.99 6.75
C LEU A 61 2.42 -1.59 7.18
N LEU A 62 2.22 -1.39 8.47
CA LEU A 62 1.80 -0.09 8.99
C LEU A 62 2.87 0.97 8.75
N LEU A 63 4.13 0.59 8.89
CA LEU A 63 5.22 1.52 8.62
C LEU A 63 5.20 1.95 7.16
N GLU A 64 5.00 1.01 6.24
CA GLU A 64 4.91 1.33 4.82
C GLU A 64 3.73 2.24 4.51
N VAL A 65 2.60 2.00 5.16
CA VAL A 65 1.43 2.86 4.98
C VAL A 65 1.75 4.29 5.40
N LEU A 66 2.43 4.44 6.53
CA LEU A 66 2.82 5.76 7.01
C LEU A 66 3.78 6.43 6.05
N LEU A 67 4.78 5.70 5.57
CA LEU A 67 5.76 6.23 4.63
C LEU A 67 5.10 6.60 3.31
N ASP A 68 4.18 5.77 2.86
CA ASP A 68 3.47 6.03 1.62
C ASP A 68 2.68 7.33 1.69
N ARG A 69 2.05 7.59 2.83
CA ARG A 69 1.28 8.82 3.03
C ARG A 69 2.18 10.03 3.12
N LYS A 70 3.35 9.88 3.74
CA LYS A 70 4.30 10.98 3.89
C LYS A 70 5.02 11.31 2.60
N VAL A 71 5.15 10.35 1.70
CA VAL A 71 5.78 10.56 0.40
C VAL A 71 4.72 11.01 -0.61
N ALA A 72 3.80 11.84 -0.18
CA ALA A 72 2.85 12.47 -1.07
C ALA A 72 3.57 13.40 -2.02
N THR A 73 2.89 13.82 -3.08
CA THR A 73 3.50 14.71 -4.05
C THR A 73 3.96 16.00 -3.36
N PRO A 74 5.01 16.64 -3.88
CA PRO A 74 5.45 17.92 -3.31
C PRO A 74 4.33 18.93 -3.24
N GLU A 75 3.42 18.89 -4.18
CA GLU A 75 2.27 19.81 -4.20
C GLU A 75 1.38 19.58 -3.00
N GLN A 76 1.12 18.32 -2.66
CA GLN A 76 0.28 17.99 -1.53
C GLN A 76 0.94 18.40 -0.22
N ILE A 77 2.25 18.23 -0.15
CA ILE A 77 3.01 18.63 1.03
C ILE A 77 2.94 20.13 1.19
N LEU A 78 3.12 20.84 0.09
CA LEU A 78 3.09 22.30 0.11
C LEU A 78 1.72 22.82 0.49
N GLU A 79 0.66 22.23 -0.07
CA GLU A 79 -0.71 22.60 0.25
C GLU A 79 -0.99 22.44 1.74
N LYS A 80 -0.52 21.32 2.29
CA LYS A 80 -0.75 21.03 3.68
C LYS A 80 -0.02 22.03 4.57
N ALA A 81 1.21 22.36 4.20
CA ALA A 81 1.98 23.34 4.95
C ALA A 81 1.34 24.72 4.92
N VAL A 82 0.87 25.11 3.75
CA VAL A 82 0.20 26.40 3.58
C VAL A 82 -1.14 26.39 4.29
N GLY A 83 -1.83 25.28 4.24
CA GLY A 83 -3.15 25.17 4.88
C GLY A 83 -3.10 25.27 6.38
N GLU A 84 -1.96 25.00 6.98
CA GLU A 84 -1.81 25.05 8.43
C GLU A 84 -1.53 26.46 8.93
N ASP A 85 -1.12 27.30 8.05
CA ASP A 85 -0.87 28.71 8.40
C ASP A 85 -2.13 29.51 8.32
#